data_5429acc8175948af361896c8e3966126
#
_entry.id   5429acc8175948af361896c8e3966126
#
_cell.length_a   1.000
_cell.length_b   1.000
_cell.length_c   1.000
_cell.angle_alpha   90.00
_cell.angle_beta   90.00
_cell.angle_gamma   90.00
#
_symmetry.space_group_name_H-M   'P 1'
#
loop_
_entity.id
_entity.type
_entity.pdbx_description
1 polymer ?
#
loop_
_entity_poly.entity_id
_entity_poly.type
_entity_poly.pdbx_seq_one_letter_code
_entity_poly.pdbx_strand_id
1 'polypeptide(L)'
;MTKSESKYFATAAKMDEAFLALLEKKDFAYITVKEICAAAGVNRSTFYLHYETINDLLEESAGYINQQFIAYMQHDTRNPRLSILLR
;
A
#
# COMPACT_ATOMS: atom_id res chain seq x y z
N MET A 1 16.32 8.19 -12.17
CA MET A 1 16.17 7.76 -10.76
C MET A 1 17.51 7.26 -10.24
N THR A 2 17.92 7.76 -9.08
CA THR A 2 19.18 7.32 -8.46
C THR A 2 19.00 5.95 -7.79
N LYS A 3 20.13 5.31 -7.47
CA LYS A 3 20.09 4.03 -6.75
C LYS A 3 19.39 4.12 -5.40
N SER A 4 19.61 5.22 -4.66
CA SER A 4 18.99 5.42 -3.35
C SER A 4 17.49 5.68 -3.45
N GLU A 5 17.04 6.40 -4.47
CA GLU A 5 15.61 6.61 -4.72
C GLU A 5 14.92 5.29 -5.08
N SER A 6 15.54 4.49 -5.92
CA SER A 6 15.02 3.17 -6.31
C SER A 6 14.88 2.26 -5.09
N LYS A 7 15.88 2.25 -4.21
CA LYS A 7 15.85 1.47 -2.97
C LYS A 7 14.75 1.96 -2.03
N TYR A 8 14.56 3.28 -1.93
CA TYR A 8 13.53 3.87 -1.10
C TYR A 8 12.14 3.40 -1.54
N PHE A 9 11.85 3.48 -2.84
CA PHE A 9 10.54 3.06 -3.35
C PHE A 9 10.34 1.55 -3.27
N ALA A 10 11.39 0.76 -3.47
CA ALA A 10 11.30 -0.70 -3.30
C ALA A 10 10.99 -1.08 -1.87
N THR A 11 11.57 -0.39 -0.89
CA THR A 11 11.31 -0.62 0.53
C THR A 11 9.88 -0.23 0.89
N ALA A 12 9.41 0.91 0.39
CA ALA A 12 8.03 1.35 0.60
C ALA A 12 7.04 0.32 0.05
N ALA A 13 7.30 -0.22 -1.14
CA ALA A 13 6.46 -1.24 -1.75
C ALA A 13 6.38 -2.50 -0.90
N LYS A 14 7.51 -2.93 -0.31
CA LYS A 14 7.52 -4.08 0.59
C LYS A 14 6.65 -3.85 1.83
N MET A 15 6.69 -2.65 2.39
CA MET A 15 5.86 -2.30 3.55
C MET A 15 4.39 -2.24 3.19
N ASP A 16 4.05 -1.68 2.03
CA ASP A 16 2.67 -1.65 1.53
C ASP A 16 2.13 -3.06 1.35
N GLU A 17 2.89 -3.94 0.71
CA GLU A 17 2.50 -5.33 0.49
C GLU A 17 2.32 -6.08 1.82
N ALA A 18 3.24 -5.89 2.75
CA ALA A 18 3.17 -6.51 4.06
C ALA A 18 1.92 -6.05 4.82
N PHE A 19 1.63 -4.76 4.76
CA PHE A 19 0.46 -4.18 5.40
C PHE A 19 -0.83 -4.75 4.82
N LEU A 20 -0.94 -4.81 3.50
CA LEU A 20 -2.12 -5.35 2.83
C LEU A 20 -2.33 -6.83 3.16
N ALA A 21 -1.24 -7.60 3.24
CA ALA A 21 -1.31 -9.01 3.63
C ALA A 21 -1.81 -9.16 5.07
N LEU A 22 -1.39 -8.29 5.98
CA LEU A 22 -1.85 -8.30 7.37
C LEU A 22 -3.33 -7.92 7.47
N LEU A 23 -3.79 -6.98 6.64
CA LEU A 23 -5.20 -6.58 6.61
C LEU A 23 -6.13 -7.71 6.20
N GLU A 24 -5.63 -8.68 5.43
CA GLU A 24 -6.41 -9.87 5.08
C GLU A 24 -6.63 -10.80 6.28
N LYS A 25 -5.76 -10.71 7.29
CA LYS A 25 -5.77 -11.61 8.44
C LYS A 25 -6.38 -11.00 9.69
N LYS A 26 -6.31 -9.67 9.84
CA LYS A 26 -6.81 -9.00 11.03
C LYS A 26 -7.18 -7.56 10.73
N ASP A 27 -7.98 -6.96 11.62
CA ASP A 27 -8.41 -5.58 11.48
C ASP A 27 -7.26 -4.60 11.69
N PHE A 28 -7.36 -3.46 11.05
CA PHE A 28 -6.38 -2.38 11.15
C PHE A 28 -6.02 -2.05 12.59
N ALA A 29 -7.00 -2.03 13.49
CA ALA A 29 -6.80 -1.65 14.89
C ALA A 29 -5.81 -2.56 15.63
N TYR A 30 -5.60 -3.77 15.14
CA TYR A 30 -4.73 -4.76 15.77
C TYR A 30 -3.37 -4.91 15.09
N ILE A 31 -3.14 -4.20 13.99
CA ILE A 31 -1.87 -4.26 13.26
C ILE A 31 -0.86 -3.33 13.93
N THR A 32 0.35 -3.83 14.18
CA THR A 32 1.42 -3.07 14.81
C THR A 32 2.57 -2.80 13.83
N VAL A 33 3.36 -1.76 14.12
CA VAL A 33 4.57 -1.46 13.35
C VAL A 33 5.52 -2.65 13.37
N LYS A 34 5.64 -3.33 14.51
CA LYS A 34 6.50 -4.51 14.65
C LYS A 34 6.11 -5.60 13.66
N GLU A 35 4.80 -5.86 13.51
CA GLU A 35 4.31 -6.87 12.57
C GLU A 35 4.56 -6.50 11.12
N ILE A 36 4.35 -5.24 10.78
CA ILE A 36 4.62 -4.74 9.42
C ILE A 36 6.10 -4.90 9.09
N CYS A 37 6.97 -4.50 10.01
CA CYS A 37 8.41 -4.61 9.83
C CYS A 37 8.87 -6.05 9.67
N ALA A 38 8.34 -6.95 10.51
CA ALA A 38 8.66 -8.37 10.44
C ALA A 38 8.22 -8.97 9.09
N ALA A 39 7.01 -8.65 8.65
CA ALA A 39 6.48 -9.16 7.39
C ALA A 39 7.21 -8.59 6.16
N ALA A 40 7.63 -7.32 6.24
CA ALA A 40 8.36 -6.66 5.14
C ALA A 40 9.86 -6.97 5.14
N GLY A 41 10.37 -7.54 6.23
CA GLY A 41 11.81 -7.80 6.37
C GLY A 41 12.64 -6.53 6.56
N VAL A 42 12.08 -5.54 7.26
CA VAL A 42 12.76 -4.27 7.55
C VAL A 42 12.77 -4.02 9.07
N ASN A 43 13.62 -3.10 9.52
CA ASN A 43 13.65 -2.71 10.93
C ASN A 43 12.74 -1.49 11.18
N ARG A 44 12.51 -1.18 12.47
CA ARG A 44 11.60 -0.10 12.85
C ARG A 44 12.10 1.26 12.40
N SER A 45 13.40 1.50 12.42
CA SER A 45 13.95 2.78 11.97
C SER A 45 13.68 2.99 10.49
N THR A 46 13.70 1.94 9.69
CA THR A 46 13.34 2.01 8.26
C THR A 46 11.88 2.40 8.11
N PHE A 47 10.98 1.81 8.90
CA PHE A 47 9.58 2.20 8.87
C PHE A 47 9.41 3.72 9.12
N TYR A 48 10.06 4.23 10.17
CA TYR A 48 9.91 5.63 10.55
C TYR A 48 10.63 6.62 9.62
N LEU A 49 11.48 6.13 8.70
CA LEU A 49 11.99 6.95 7.61
C LEU A 49 10.93 7.23 6.55
N HIS A 50 9.94 6.36 6.42
CA HIS A 50 8.88 6.46 5.41
C HIS A 50 7.57 6.99 5.97
N TYR A 51 7.22 6.63 7.19
CA TYR A 51 5.92 6.93 7.80
C TYR A 51 6.09 7.32 9.26
N GLU A 52 5.29 8.27 9.72
CA GLU A 52 5.27 8.63 11.14
C GLU A 52 4.40 7.64 11.92
N THR A 53 3.31 7.17 11.31
CA THR A 53 2.34 6.28 11.95
C THR A 53 1.87 5.23 10.94
N ILE A 54 1.20 4.19 11.46
CA ILE A 54 0.54 3.20 10.60
C ILE A 54 -0.57 3.85 9.76
N ASN A 55 -1.20 4.89 10.29
CA ASN A 55 -2.24 5.61 9.56
C ASN A 55 -1.69 6.24 8.28
N ASP A 56 -0.46 6.75 8.32
CA ASP A 56 0.21 7.29 7.13
C ASP A 56 0.39 6.20 6.07
N LEU A 57 0.78 5.00 6.50
CA LEU A 57 0.90 3.85 5.61
C LEU A 57 -0.45 3.45 5.03
N LEU A 58 -1.50 3.47 5.85
CA LEU A 58 -2.86 3.17 5.40
C LEU A 58 -3.30 4.14 4.30
N GLU A 59 -3.06 5.42 4.48
CA GLU A 59 -3.43 6.45 3.50
C GLU A 59 -2.69 6.24 2.17
N GLU A 60 -1.40 5.93 2.24
CA GLU A 60 -0.62 5.66 1.03
C GLU A 60 -1.10 4.40 0.32
N SER A 61 -1.34 3.33 1.06
CA SER A 61 -1.82 2.07 0.50
C SER A 61 -3.20 2.23 -0.13
N ALA A 62 -4.09 2.98 0.50
CA ALA A 62 -5.41 3.27 -0.04
C ALA A 62 -5.31 4.07 -1.33
N GLY A 63 -4.41 5.05 -1.38
CA GLY A 63 -4.15 5.83 -2.58
C GLY A 63 -3.63 4.96 -3.72
N TYR A 64 -2.72 4.05 -3.43
CA TYR A 64 -2.19 3.11 -4.41
C TYR A 64 -3.30 2.22 -4.99
N ILE A 65 -4.12 1.64 -4.13
CA ILE A 65 -5.24 0.78 -4.56
C ILE A 65 -6.21 1.59 -5.42
N ASN A 66 -6.50 2.81 -5.02
CA ASN A 66 -7.41 3.69 -5.76
C ASN A 66 -6.86 4.00 -7.15
N GLN A 67 -5.56 4.28 -7.27
CA GLN A 67 -4.92 4.51 -8.56
C GLN A 67 -4.97 3.29 -9.46
N GLN A 68 -4.73 2.11 -8.91
CA GLN A 68 -4.82 0.85 -9.65
C GLN A 68 -6.24 0.59 -10.13
N PHE A 69 -7.21 0.87 -9.27
CA PHE A 69 -8.62 0.71 -9.59
C PHE A 69 -9.03 1.66 -10.73
N ILE A 70 -8.65 2.93 -10.64
CA ILE A 70 -8.94 3.93 -11.68
C ILE A 70 -8.30 3.53 -13.00
N ALA A 71 -7.04 3.09 -12.99
CA ALA A 71 -6.33 2.64 -14.19
C ALA A 71 -7.04 1.46 -14.83
N TYR A 72 -7.47 0.49 -14.02
CA TYR A 72 -8.21 -0.66 -14.49
C TYR A 72 -9.53 -0.23 -15.15
N MET A 73 -10.26 0.68 -14.51
CA MET A 73 -11.54 1.18 -15.02
C MET A 73 -11.37 1.92 -16.33
N GLN A 74 -10.33 2.75 -16.44
CA GLN A 74 -10.04 3.49 -17.66
C GLN A 74 -9.64 2.56 -18.82
N HIS A 75 -8.92 1.50 -18.50
CA HIS A 75 -8.49 0.53 -19.51
C HIS A 75 -9.67 -0.28 -20.04
N ASP A 76 -10.68 -0.50 -19.21
CA ASP A 76 -11.84 -1.33 -19.53
C ASP A 76 -13.10 -0.49 -19.72
N THR A 77 -12.97 0.67 -20.39
CA THR A 77 -14.08 1.58 -20.64
C THR A 77 -15.17 0.99 -21.54
N ARG A 78 -14.88 -0.10 -22.21
CA ARG A 78 -15.83 -0.80 -23.08
C ARG A 78 -16.79 -1.71 -22.32
N ASN A 79 -16.56 -1.94 -21.04
CA ASN A 79 -17.41 -2.82 -20.26
C ASN A 79 -18.59 -2.02 -19.68
N PRO A 80 -19.83 -2.27 -20.15
CA PRO A 80 -21.00 -1.51 -19.67
C PRO A 80 -21.28 -1.69 -18.18
N ARG A 81 -20.86 -2.82 -17.59
CA ARG A 81 -21.05 -3.09 -16.17
C ARG A 81 -20.24 -2.13 -15.31
N LEU A 82 -19.02 -1.85 -15.71
CA LEU A 82 -18.17 -0.89 -14.99
C LEU A 82 -18.70 0.51 -15.12
N SER A 83 -19.22 0.89 -16.29
CA SER A 83 -19.83 2.18 -16.49
C SER A 83 -21.03 2.40 -15.57
N ILE A 84 -21.83 1.37 -15.37
CA ILE A 84 -23.01 1.42 -14.49
C ILE A 84 -22.59 1.56 -13.03
N LEU A 85 -21.56 0.85 -12.61
CA LEU A 85 -21.04 0.90 -11.24
C LEU A 85 -20.43 2.26 -10.88
N LEU A 86 -19.99 3.03 -11.87
CA LEU A 86 -19.37 4.34 -11.67
C LEU A 86 -20.38 5.49 -11.54
N ARG A 87 -21.66 5.23 -11.76
CA ARG A 87 -22.71 6.24 -11.69
C ARG A 87 -23.31 6.40 -10.30
#